data_11f7a809b3fd66e2010d57018c919616
#
_entry.id   11f7a809b3fd66e2010d57018c919616
#
_cell.length_a   1.000
_cell.length_b   1.000
_cell.length_c   1.000
_cell.angle_alpha   90.00
_cell.angle_beta   90.00
_cell.angle_gamma   90.00
#
_symmetry.space_group_name_H-M   'P 1'
#
loop_
_entity.id
_entity.type
_entity.pdbx_description
1 polymer ?
#
loop_
_entity_poly.entity_id
_entity_poly.type
_entity_poly.pdbx_seq_one_letter_code
_entity_poly.pdbx_strand_id
1 'polypeptide(L)'
;RGLGDVYKIQVRFLEDLGPTYVKIGQLASNRADILPKDYCEAFAELRSNVDPLDFATVIACIEEDFGHPWNTVFASIEEKPLGSASIAQVHKATLLDGSVVAVKVRRPGIKEEMAEDLTLLRHLLTFAEVGTIEHKELVGTLEGLLTELERTTANELDFTIELNNLVQFHQELEGSVGVTCPCPYPEYSSESILVMEYVSGPEINDHAALIAQGNDLDELANRLAQNYIMQVIDAGFFH
;
A
#
# COMPACT_ATOMS: atom_id res chain seq x y z
N ARG A 1 21.57 6.28 27.17
CA ARG A 1 21.12 5.50 26.00
C ARG A 1 19.72 5.03 26.35
N GLY A 2 18.68 5.65 25.75
CA GLY A 2 17.31 5.52 26.20
C GLY A 2 16.58 4.37 25.53
N LEU A 3 15.43 3.99 26.09
CA LEU A 3 14.46 3.04 25.53
C LEU A 3 14.16 3.31 24.04
N GLY A 4 14.17 4.57 23.60
CA GLY A 4 13.99 4.95 22.20
C GLY A 4 15.04 4.39 21.22
N ASP A 5 16.27 4.09 21.67
CA ASP A 5 17.29 3.47 20.82
C ASP A 5 17.01 1.97 20.58
N VAL A 6 16.39 1.30 21.56
CA VAL A 6 16.02 -0.13 21.45
C VAL A 6 14.92 -0.31 20.44
N TYR A 7 13.90 0.53 20.47
CA TYR A 7 12.77 0.46 19.51
C TYR A 7 13.22 0.74 18.07
N LYS A 8 14.14 1.69 17.86
CA LYS A 8 14.70 1.95 16.52
C LYS A 8 15.49 0.75 15.97
N ILE A 9 16.15 0.00 16.83
CA ILE A 9 16.85 -1.23 16.41
C ILE A 9 15.83 -2.28 15.96
N GLN A 10 14.71 -2.42 16.66
CA GLN A 10 13.67 -3.37 16.31
C GLN A 10 12.96 -3.01 15.00
N VAL A 11 12.67 -1.72 14.77
CA VAL A 11 12.13 -1.22 13.50
C VAL A 11 13.06 -1.59 12.35
N ARG A 12 14.37 -1.26 12.47
CA ARG A 12 15.36 -1.62 11.45
C ARG A 12 15.49 -3.12 11.23
N PHE A 13 15.41 -3.90 12.30
CA PHE A 13 15.46 -5.36 12.20
C PHE A 13 14.26 -5.91 11.37
N LEU A 14 13.06 -5.37 11.55
CA LEU A 14 11.90 -5.75 10.74
C LEU A 14 12.05 -5.29 9.27
N GLU A 15 12.62 -4.10 9.05
CA GLU A 15 12.94 -3.61 7.70
C GLU A 15 13.98 -4.50 7.00
N ASP A 16 15.03 -4.91 7.72
CA ASP A 16 16.10 -5.79 7.20
C ASP A 16 15.60 -7.22 6.92
N LEU A 17 14.57 -7.70 7.62
CA LEU A 17 13.95 -9.01 7.40
C LEU A 17 13.06 -9.06 6.14
N GLY A 18 12.60 -7.91 5.66
CA GLY A 18 11.85 -7.82 4.42
C GLY A 18 10.36 -7.44 4.57
N PRO A 19 9.64 -7.41 3.44
CA PRO A 19 8.30 -6.83 3.34
C PRO A 19 7.25 -7.52 4.22
N THR A 20 7.32 -8.83 4.39
CA THR A 20 6.42 -9.60 5.27
C THR A 20 6.52 -9.11 6.71
N TYR A 21 7.74 -8.90 7.20
CA TYR A 21 8.00 -8.49 8.58
C TYR A 21 7.68 -7.02 8.82
N VAL A 22 7.90 -6.16 7.84
CA VAL A 22 7.41 -4.77 7.85
C VAL A 22 5.89 -4.75 8.01
N LYS A 23 5.18 -5.60 7.27
CA LYS A 23 3.73 -5.72 7.34
C LYS A 23 3.25 -6.22 8.70
N ILE A 24 3.94 -7.21 9.28
CA ILE A 24 3.69 -7.66 10.66
C ILE A 24 3.78 -6.49 11.64
N GLY A 25 4.84 -5.71 11.55
CA GLY A 25 5.03 -4.55 12.42
C GLY A 25 3.94 -3.49 12.24
N GLN A 26 3.52 -3.22 10.99
CA GLN A 26 2.43 -2.30 10.70
C GLN A 26 1.09 -2.77 11.28
N LEU A 27 0.74 -4.05 11.15
CA LEU A 27 -0.45 -4.62 11.78
C LEU A 27 -0.35 -4.57 13.31
N ALA A 28 0.81 -4.91 13.86
CA ALA A 28 1.08 -4.90 15.29
C ALA A 28 1.03 -3.48 15.89
N SER A 29 1.35 -2.43 15.12
CA SER A 29 1.27 -1.04 15.58
C SER A 29 -0.14 -0.61 16.01
N ASN A 30 -1.16 -1.25 15.47
CA ASN A 30 -2.57 -0.99 15.80
C ASN A 30 -3.09 -1.86 16.97
N ARG A 31 -2.24 -2.68 17.57
CA ARG A 31 -2.62 -3.67 18.59
C ARG A 31 -2.13 -3.27 19.98
N ALA A 32 -2.60 -2.11 20.46
CA ALA A 32 -2.34 -1.64 21.82
C ALA A 32 -2.96 -2.53 22.92
N ASP A 33 -3.81 -3.48 22.55
CA ASP A 33 -4.34 -4.53 23.42
C ASP A 33 -3.31 -5.63 23.72
N ILE A 34 -2.30 -5.80 22.86
CA ILE A 34 -1.26 -6.84 22.95
C ILE A 34 0.11 -6.23 23.25
N LEU A 35 0.42 -5.09 22.63
CA LEU A 35 1.73 -4.45 22.70
C LEU A 35 1.69 -3.17 23.55
N PRO A 36 2.75 -2.90 24.33
CA PRO A 36 2.92 -1.60 24.98
C PRO A 36 2.89 -0.46 23.96
N LYS A 37 2.34 0.68 24.36
CA LYS A 37 2.15 1.86 23.53
C LYS A 37 3.44 2.30 22.79
N ASP A 38 4.58 2.26 23.49
CA ASP A 38 5.87 2.65 22.93
C ASP A 38 6.27 1.79 21.71
N TYR A 39 5.90 0.49 21.70
CA TYR A 39 6.10 -0.40 20.55
C TYR A 39 5.15 -0.04 19.40
N CYS A 40 3.88 0.22 19.71
CA CYS A 40 2.91 0.63 18.69
C CYS A 40 3.34 1.92 18.00
N GLU A 41 3.82 2.91 18.75
CA GLU A 41 4.34 4.17 18.21
C GLU A 41 5.59 3.94 17.34
N ALA A 42 6.52 3.11 17.80
CA ALA A 42 7.73 2.79 17.02
C ALA A 42 7.40 2.03 15.73
N PHE A 43 6.50 1.07 15.79
CA PHE A 43 6.09 0.29 14.60
C PHE A 43 5.22 1.09 13.62
N ALA A 44 4.54 2.14 14.08
CA ALA A 44 3.84 3.07 13.20
C ALA A 44 4.83 3.88 12.32
N GLU A 45 6.11 3.97 12.72
CA GLU A 45 7.17 4.59 11.90
C GLU A 45 7.71 3.67 10.80
N LEU A 46 7.36 2.36 10.81
CA LEU A 46 7.78 1.41 9.78
C LEU A 46 7.35 1.89 8.39
N ARG A 47 8.34 2.18 7.57
CA ARG A 47 8.13 2.65 6.20
C ARG A 47 8.46 1.53 5.23
N SER A 48 7.61 1.38 4.24
CA SER A 48 7.83 0.44 3.15
C SER A 48 8.75 1.02 2.06
N ASN A 49 9.58 2.03 2.38
CA ASN A 49 10.51 2.60 1.40
C ASN A 49 11.67 1.62 1.16
N VAL A 50 11.68 1.06 -0.03
CA VAL A 50 12.70 0.12 -0.50
C VAL A 50 13.44 0.74 -1.67
N ASP A 51 14.70 0.36 -1.87
CA ASP A 51 15.47 0.81 -3.03
C ASP A 51 14.71 0.55 -4.33
N PRO A 52 14.68 1.52 -5.23
CA PRO A 52 14.00 1.36 -6.50
C PRO A 52 14.54 0.18 -7.30
N LEU A 53 13.64 -0.54 -7.97
CA LEU A 53 14.02 -1.45 -9.04
C LEU A 53 14.71 -0.66 -10.16
N ASP A 54 15.66 -1.29 -10.83
CA ASP A 54 16.18 -0.72 -12.05
C ASP A 54 15.09 -0.66 -13.14
N PHE A 55 15.20 0.32 -14.03
CA PHE A 55 14.18 0.59 -15.01
C PHE A 55 13.99 -0.54 -16.02
N ALA A 56 15.06 -1.28 -16.34
CA ALA A 56 14.97 -2.41 -17.25
C ALA A 56 14.12 -3.54 -16.64
N THR A 57 14.24 -3.79 -15.33
CA THR A 57 13.39 -4.73 -14.61
C THR A 57 11.92 -4.30 -14.62
N VAL A 58 11.63 -3.00 -14.43
CA VAL A 58 10.25 -2.47 -14.50
C VAL A 58 9.65 -2.70 -15.88
N ILE A 59 10.39 -2.40 -16.92
CA ILE A 59 9.95 -2.63 -18.31
C ILE A 59 9.71 -4.12 -18.57
N ALA A 60 10.60 -4.98 -18.12
CA ALA A 60 10.44 -6.43 -18.26
C ALA A 60 9.16 -6.93 -17.58
N CYS A 61 8.85 -6.46 -16.36
CA CYS A 61 7.60 -6.80 -15.66
C CYS A 61 6.36 -6.36 -16.44
N ILE A 62 6.39 -5.15 -17.02
CA ILE A 62 5.27 -4.64 -17.83
C ILE A 62 5.08 -5.48 -19.08
N GLU A 63 6.15 -5.78 -19.80
CA GLU A 63 6.10 -6.56 -21.04
C GLU A 63 5.71 -8.03 -20.82
N GLU A 64 6.17 -8.63 -19.71
CA GLU A 64 5.78 -9.98 -19.30
C GLU A 64 4.28 -10.05 -18.99
N ASP A 65 3.75 -9.09 -18.24
CA ASP A 65 2.34 -9.02 -17.87
C ASP A 65 1.44 -8.77 -19.08
N PHE A 66 1.81 -7.85 -19.96
CA PHE A 66 1.04 -7.48 -21.13
C PHE A 66 1.15 -8.52 -22.26
N GLY A 67 2.22 -9.31 -22.31
CA GLY A 67 2.52 -10.25 -23.40
C GLY A 67 2.91 -9.57 -24.72
N HIS A 68 3.22 -8.28 -24.69
CA HIS A 68 3.66 -7.48 -25.85
C HIS A 68 4.52 -6.29 -25.41
N PRO A 69 5.28 -5.65 -26.34
CA PRO A 69 6.14 -4.53 -26.01
C PRO A 69 5.38 -3.36 -25.37
N TRP A 70 5.96 -2.76 -24.30
CA TRP A 70 5.37 -1.66 -23.53
C TRP A 70 5.01 -0.44 -24.40
N ASN A 71 5.79 -0.17 -25.47
CA ASN A 71 5.58 0.97 -26.37
C ASN A 71 4.37 0.81 -27.30
N THR A 72 3.65 -0.29 -27.23
CA THR A 72 2.35 -0.46 -27.89
C THR A 72 1.20 0.13 -27.09
N VAL A 73 1.43 0.49 -25.82
CA VAL A 73 0.47 1.11 -24.90
C VAL A 73 0.93 2.51 -24.51
N PHE A 74 2.21 2.65 -24.16
CA PHE A 74 2.77 3.89 -23.66
C PHE A 74 3.63 4.59 -24.71
N ALA A 75 3.45 5.90 -24.87
CA ALA A 75 4.34 6.76 -25.62
C ALA A 75 5.68 6.98 -24.87
N SER A 76 5.61 7.05 -23.54
CA SER A 76 6.78 7.16 -22.67
C SER A 76 6.48 6.69 -21.25
N ILE A 77 7.52 6.20 -20.57
CA ILE A 77 7.51 5.91 -19.12
C ILE A 77 8.73 6.62 -18.53
N GLU A 78 8.53 7.41 -17.47
CA GLU A 78 9.62 8.10 -16.77
C GLU A 78 10.48 7.08 -16.02
N GLU A 79 11.81 7.13 -16.22
CA GLU A 79 12.75 6.19 -15.58
C GLU A 79 12.77 6.36 -14.06
N LYS A 80 12.69 7.63 -13.59
CA LYS A 80 12.64 7.92 -12.15
C LYS A 80 11.26 7.57 -11.61
N PRO A 81 11.15 6.67 -10.60
CA PRO A 81 9.85 6.37 -10.01
C PRO A 81 9.28 7.55 -9.22
N LEU A 82 7.95 7.63 -9.18
CA LEU A 82 7.20 8.51 -8.27
C LEU A 82 7.32 8.03 -6.83
N GLY A 83 7.37 6.73 -6.63
CA GLY A 83 7.53 6.09 -5.33
C GLY A 83 7.95 4.64 -5.47
N SER A 84 8.63 4.13 -4.45
CA SER A 84 9.08 2.75 -4.37
C SER A 84 8.72 2.21 -2.99
N ALA A 85 7.88 1.19 -2.95
CA ALA A 85 7.42 0.53 -1.74
C ALA A 85 7.85 -0.94 -1.71
N SER A 86 7.59 -1.63 -0.61
CA SER A 86 7.99 -3.02 -0.40
C SER A 86 7.43 -3.98 -1.44
N ILE A 87 6.20 -3.78 -1.90
CA ILE A 87 5.51 -4.67 -2.83
C ILE A 87 5.43 -4.14 -4.27
N ALA A 88 5.61 -2.83 -4.47
CA ALA A 88 5.42 -2.19 -5.77
C ALA A 88 6.24 -0.93 -5.95
N GLN A 89 6.41 -0.55 -7.21
CA GLN A 89 6.99 0.71 -7.63
C GLN A 89 6.03 1.43 -8.58
N VAL A 90 5.97 2.76 -8.48
CA VAL A 90 5.05 3.57 -9.29
C VAL A 90 5.85 4.49 -10.20
N HIS A 91 5.50 4.49 -11.48
CA HIS A 91 6.10 5.35 -12.49
C HIS A 91 5.05 6.25 -13.13
N LYS A 92 5.48 7.45 -13.52
CA LYS A 92 4.67 8.32 -14.37
C LYS A 92 4.88 7.91 -15.83
N ALA A 93 3.79 7.83 -16.58
CA ALA A 93 3.82 7.45 -17.98
C ALA A 93 2.85 8.32 -18.80
N THR A 94 3.01 8.27 -20.11
CA THR A 94 2.07 8.88 -21.06
C THR A 94 1.58 7.78 -21.99
N LEU A 95 0.27 7.63 -22.11
CA LEU A 95 -0.37 6.73 -23.07
C LEU A 95 -0.20 7.23 -24.51
N LEU A 96 -0.48 6.37 -25.49
CA LEU A 96 -0.38 6.75 -26.92
C LEU A 96 -1.39 7.84 -27.33
N ASP A 97 -2.50 7.98 -26.59
CA ASP A 97 -3.49 9.04 -26.79
C ASP A 97 -3.10 10.38 -26.14
N GLY A 98 -1.99 10.43 -25.40
CA GLY A 98 -1.49 11.59 -24.71
C GLY A 98 -1.93 11.71 -23.24
N SER A 99 -2.76 10.81 -22.73
CA SER A 99 -3.18 10.79 -21.33
C SER A 99 -1.98 10.52 -20.41
N VAL A 100 -1.87 11.30 -19.32
CA VAL A 100 -0.79 11.14 -18.33
C VAL A 100 -1.29 10.24 -17.21
N VAL A 101 -0.57 9.15 -16.95
CA VAL A 101 -0.97 8.10 -16.00
C VAL A 101 0.12 7.78 -15.00
N ALA A 102 -0.29 7.22 -13.86
CA ALA A 102 0.57 6.52 -12.91
C ALA A 102 0.46 5.01 -13.17
N VAL A 103 1.59 4.37 -13.32
CA VAL A 103 1.71 2.91 -13.55
C VAL A 103 2.35 2.30 -12.31
N LYS A 104 1.56 1.55 -11.55
CA LYS A 104 2.01 0.80 -10.38
C LYS A 104 2.37 -0.61 -10.84
N VAL A 105 3.61 -1.01 -10.59
CA VAL A 105 4.19 -2.29 -11.02
C VAL A 105 4.56 -3.10 -9.79
N ARG A 106 4.01 -4.30 -9.65
CA ARG A 106 4.35 -5.22 -8.58
C ARG A 106 5.80 -5.69 -8.74
N ARG A 107 6.52 -5.78 -7.62
CA ARG A 107 7.89 -6.30 -7.64
C ARG A 107 7.91 -7.77 -8.06
N PRO A 108 8.84 -8.17 -8.95
CA PRO A 108 8.94 -9.57 -9.37
C PRO A 108 9.35 -10.45 -8.18
N GLY A 109 8.75 -11.65 -8.08
CA GLY A 109 9.05 -12.63 -7.03
C GLY A 109 8.48 -12.31 -5.64
N ILE A 110 7.89 -11.12 -5.41
CA ILE A 110 7.40 -10.70 -4.10
C ILE A 110 6.26 -11.59 -3.58
N LYS A 111 5.41 -12.11 -4.47
CA LYS A 111 4.29 -12.98 -4.12
C LYS A 111 4.78 -14.30 -3.54
N GLU A 112 5.78 -14.88 -4.18
CA GLU A 112 6.43 -16.13 -3.77
C GLU A 112 7.19 -15.94 -2.45
N GLU A 113 7.99 -14.87 -2.34
CA GLU A 113 8.74 -14.54 -1.14
C GLU A 113 7.81 -14.40 0.09
N MET A 114 6.75 -13.60 -0.04
CA MET A 114 5.80 -13.41 1.07
C MET A 114 5.04 -14.70 1.41
N ALA A 115 4.71 -15.54 0.43
CA ALA A 115 4.06 -16.83 0.66
C ALA A 115 4.97 -17.82 1.42
N GLU A 116 6.27 -17.84 1.10
CA GLU A 116 7.27 -18.64 1.82
C GLU A 116 7.42 -18.18 3.27
N ASP A 117 7.54 -16.87 3.50
CA ASP A 117 7.63 -16.29 4.84
C ASP A 117 6.39 -16.60 5.70
N LEU A 118 5.19 -16.43 5.14
CA LEU A 118 3.94 -16.74 5.83
C LEU A 118 3.83 -18.22 6.19
N THR A 119 4.29 -19.09 5.29
CA THR A 119 4.36 -20.55 5.55
C THR A 119 5.32 -20.86 6.69
N LEU A 120 6.50 -20.22 6.71
CA LEU A 120 7.47 -20.36 7.79
C LEU A 120 6.89 -19.91 9.13
N LEU A 121 6.26 -18.75 9.16
CA LEU A 121 5.62 -18.21 10.37
C LEU A 121 4.53 -19.13 10.90
N ARG A 122 3.71 -19.71 10.04
CA ARG A 122 2.69 -20.69 10.42
C ARG A 122 3.29 -21.96 11.02
N HIS A 123 4.36 -22.48 10.46
CA HIS A 123 5.08 -23.62 11.03
C HIS A 123 5.64 -23.29 12.42
N LEU A 124 6.24 -22.11 12.58
CA LEU A 124 6.78 -21.69 13.89
C LEU A 124 5.68 -21.59 14.94
N LEU A 125 4.50 -21.07 14.61
CA LEU A 125 3.35 -21.05 15.52
C LEU A 125 2.89 -22.46 15.90
N THR A 126 2.76 -23.38 14.94
CA THR A 126 2.40 -24.77 15.20
C THR A 126 3.38 -25.45 16.14
N PHE A 127 4.69 -25.21 16.01
CA PHE A 127 5.68 -25.72 16.96
C PHE A 127 5.52 -25.12 18.37
N ALA A 128 5.20 -23.83 18.46
CA ALA A 128 4.97 -23.18 19.75
C ALA A 128 3.75 -23.74 20.49
N GLU A 129 2.68 -24.12 19.78
CA GLU A 129 1.49 -24.77 20.36
C GLU A 129 1.79 -26.09 21.05
N VAL A 130 2.66 -26.91 20.46
CA VAL A 130 3.00 -28.23 20.98
C VAL A 130 3.81 -28.16 22.29
N GLY A 131 4.48 -27.03 22.52
CA GLY A 131 5.43 -26.89 23.64
C GLY A 131 4.90 -26.26 24.93
N THR A 132 3.74 -25.58 24.92
CA THR A 132 3.34 -24.74 26.07
C THR A 132 1.83 -24.70 26.30
N ILE A 133 1.38 -25.42 27.32
CA ILE A 133 -0.02 -25.36 27.79
C ILE A 133 -0.33 -24.01 28.47
N GLU A 134 0.70 -23.28 28.94
CA GLU A 134 0.55 -22.04 29.72
C GLU A 134 0.26 -20.78 28.88
N HIS A 135 0.44 -20.81 27.55
CA HIS A 135 0.31 -19.60 26.69
C HIS A 135 -0.73 -19.74 25.57
N LYS A 136 -1.79 -20.50 25.77
CA LYS A 136 -2.83 -20.73 24.73
C LYS A 136 -3.49 -19.44 24.23
N GLU A 137 -3.72 -18.46 25.11
CA GLU A 137 -4.33 -17.18 24.71
C GLU A 137 -3.38 -16.38 23.78
N LEU A 138 -2.08 -16.37 24.09
CA LEU A 138 -1.08 -15.69 23.25
C LEU A 138 -0.97 -16.36 21.88
N VAL A 139 -0.93 -17.68 21.83
CA VAL A 139 -0.86 -18.42 20.57
C VAL A 139 -2.10 -18.15 19.72
N GLY A 140 -3.30 -18.22 20.30
CA GLY A 140 -4.54 -17.89 19.58
C GLY A 140 -4.58 -16.45 19.04
N THR A 141 -4.01 -15.51 19.78
CA THR A 141 -3.87 -14.13 19.32
C THR A 141 -2.91 -14.00 18.14
N LEU A 142 -1.76 -14.68 18.19
CA LEU A 142 -0.78 -14.69 17.10
C LEU A 142 -1.31 -15.39 15.85
N GLU A 143 -2.11 -16.46 16.00
CA GLU A 143 -2.81 -17.11 14.88
C GLU A 143 -3.81 -16.18 14.20
N GLY A 144 -4.58 -15.42 15.00
CA GLY A 144 -5.49 -14.40 14.48
C GLY A 144 -4.75 -13.33 13.67
N LEU A 145 -3.61 -12.84 14.20
CA LEU A 145 -2.75 -11.87 13.51
C LEU A 145 -2.16 -12.45 12.21
N LEU A 146 -1.69 -13.69 12.24
CA LEU A 146 -1.14 -14.32 11.04
C LEU A 146 -2.22 -14.51 9.96
N THR A 147 -3.42 -14.92 10.36
CA THR A 147 -4.54 -15.07 9.43
C THR A 147 -4.94 -13.72 8.80
N GLU A 148 -4.94 -12.64 9.58
CA GLU A 148 -5.19 -11.30 9.09
C GLU A 148 -4.06 -10.84 8.15
N LEU A 149 -2.81 -11.12 8.50
CA LEU A 149 -1.64 -10.84 7.66
C LEU A 149 -1.73 -11.55 6.31
N GLU A 150 -2.06 -12.84 6.30
CA GLU A 150 -2.24 -13.62 5.06
C GLU A 150 -3.31 -13.00 4.17
N ARG A 151 -4.47 -12.67 4.74
CA ARG A 151 -5.58 -12.06 4.00
C ARG A 151 -5.21 -10.68 3.45
N THR A 152 -4.60 -9.84 4.26
CA THR A 152 -4.22 -8.48 3.88
C THR A 152 -3.13 -8.50 2.80
N THR A 153 -2.13 -9.38 2.96
CA THR A 153 -1.07 -9.57 1.97
C THR A 153 -1.61 -10.07 0.64
N ALA A 154 -2.50 -11.06 0.66
CA ALA A 154 -3.12 -11.55 -0.57
C ALA A 154 -3.89 -10.44 -1.31
N ASN A 155 -4.62 -9.61 -0.59
CA ASN A 155 -5.35 -8.48 -1.17
C ASN A 155 -4.42 -7.40 -1.75
N GLU A 156 -3.30 -7.10 -1.08
CA GLU A 156 -2.36 -6.08 -1.55
C GLU A 156 -1.51 -6.52 -2.74
N LEU A 157 -1.31 -7.84 -2.89
CA LEU A 157 -0.57 -8.41 -4.01
C LEU A 157 -1.42 -8.58 -5.28
N ASP A 158 -2.73 -8.46 -5.17
CA ASP A 158 -3.66 -8.52 -6.31
C ASP A 158 -4.23 -7.14 -6.62
N PHE A 159 -3.64 -6.45 -7.59
CA PHE A 159 -4.06 -5.11 -7.98
C PHE A 159 -5.44 -5.05 -8.64
N THR A 160 -6.04 -6.19 -9.00
CA THR A 160 -7.43 -6.20 -9.49
C THR A 160 -8.40 -5.79 -8.38
N ILE A 161 -8.07 -6.04 -7.12
CA ILE A 161 -8.86 -5.60 -5.97
C ILE A 161 -8.82 -4.07 -5.85
N GLU A 162 -7.62 -3.48 -5.91
CA GLU A 162 -7.44 -2.02 -5.89
C GLU A 162 -8.10 -1.36 -7.11
N LEU A 163 -7.97 -1.96 -8.29
CA LEU A 163 -8.63 -1.50 -9.50
C LEU A 163 -10.16 -1.48 -9.35
N ASN A 164 -10.76 -2.58 -8.85
CA ASN A 164 -12.21 -2.66 -8.66
C ASN A 164 -12.71 -1.62 -7.65
N ASN A 165 -11.97 -1.42 -6.56
CA ASN A 165 -12.27 -0.39 -5.58
C ASN A 165 -12.18 1.01 -6.21
N LEU A 166 -11.18 1.27 -7.04
CA LEU A 166 -11.00 2.54 -7.73
C LEU A 166 -12.13 2.80 -8.74
N VAL A 167 -12.55 1.77 -9.49
CA VAL A 167 -13.69 1.85 -10.42
C VAL A 167 -14.98 2.18 -9.67
N GLN A 168 -15.26 1.47 -8.57
CA GLN A 168 -16.44 1.73 -7.75
C GLN A 168 -16.40 3.15 -7.18
N PHE A 169 -15.27 3.57 -6.61
CA PHE A 169 -15.11 4.88 -6.02
C PHE A 169 -15.28 6.00 -7.05
N HIS A 170 -14.73 5.80 -8.25
CA HIS A 170 -14.88 6.75 -9.36
C HIS A 170 -16.36 6.92 -9.75
N GLN A 171 -17.12 5.82 -9.81
CA GLN A 171 -18.55 5.86 -10.10
C GLN A 171 -19.36 6.57 -9.00
N GLU A 172 -19.04 6.31 -7.73
CA GLU A 172 -19.75 6.92 -6.59
C GLU A 172 -19.48 8.43 -6.48
N LEU A 173 -18.32 8.89 -6.92
CA LEU A 173 -17.96 10.32 -6.96
C LEU A 173 -18.46 11.04 -8.21
N GLU A 174 -19.07 10.34 -9.18
CA GLU A 174 -19.60 10.96 -10.39
C GLU A 174 -20.67 12.01 -10.03
N GLY A 175 -20.44 13.24 -10.43
CA GLY A 175 -21.30 14.38 -10.08
C GLY A 175 -21.00 15.05 -8.72
N SER A 176 -20.05 14.54 -7.93
CA SER A 176 -19.59 15.19 -6.71
C SER A 176 -18.84 16.48 -7.01
N VAL A 177 -19.06 17.52 -6.19
CA VAL A 177 -18.39 18.81 -6.35
C VAL A 177 -17.22 18.92 -5.38
N GLY A 178 -16.02 19.16 -5.93
CA GLY A 178 -14.82 19.47 -5.13
C GLY A 178 -14.08 18.24 -4.57
N VAL A 179 -14.49 17.05 -4.96
CA VAL A 179 -13.81 15.79 -4.67
C VAL A 179 -13.77 14.94 -5.93
N THR A 180 -12.64 14.34 -6.24
CA THR A 180 -12.46 13.41 -7.34
C THR A 180 -11.47 12.31 -6.93
N CYS A 181 -11.45 11.22 -7.66
CA CYS A 181 -10.42 10.20 -7.58
C CYS A 181 -9.77 10.00 -8.95
N PRO A 182 -8.57 9.41 -9.02
CA PRO A 182 -7.94 9.09 -10.29
C PRO A 182 -8.86 8.25 -11.18
N CYS A 183 -8.92 8.56 -12.47
CA CYS A 183 -9.63 7.71 -13.44
C CYS A 183 -8.87 6.37 -13.59
N PRO A 184 -9.54 5.22 -13.39
CA PRO A 184 -8.92 3.92 -13.63
C PRO A 184 -8.84 3.60 -15.13
N TYR A 185 -7.83 2.79 -15.52
CA TYR A 185 -7.66 2.25 -16.87
C TYR A 185 -7.65 0.71 -16.80
N PRO A 186 -8.86 0.08 -16.72
CA PRO A 186 -8.97 -1.37 -16.58
C PRO A 186 -8.35 -2.16 -17.74
N GLU A 187 -8.38 -1.60 -18.95
CA GLU A 187 -7.83 -2.21 -20.15
C GLU A 187 -6.30 -2.36 -20.14
N TYR A 188 -5.61 -1.59 -19.28
CA TYR A 188 -4.15 -1.63 -19.11
C TYR A 188 -3.74 -2.11 -17.71
N SER A 189 -4.69 -2.65 -16.96
CA SER A 189 -4.48 -3.12 -15.59
C SER A 189 -4.69 -4.63 -15.47
N SER A 190 -3.98 -5.25 -14.53
CA SER A 190 -3.98 -6.69 -14.26
C SER A 190 -3.78 -6.99 -12.78
N GLU A 191 -3.50 -8.23 -12.41
CA GLU A 191 -3.12 -8.62 -11.05
C GLU A 191 -1.80 -7.98 -10.60
N SER A 192 -0.87 -7.66 -11.52
CA SER A 192 0.47 -7.16 -11.22
C SER A 192 0.75 -5.74 -11.71
N ILE A 193 -0.12 -5.19 -12.53
CA ILE A 193 -0.02 -3.83 -13.06
C ILE A 193 -1.32 -3.07 -12.78
N LEU A 194 -1.21 -1.86 -12.21
CA LEU A 194 -2.36 -0.95 -12.08
C LEU A 194 -2.04 0.35 -12.79
N VAL A 195 -2.89 0.72 -13.74
CA VAL A 195 -2.81 1.99 -14.47
C VAL A 195 -3.97 2.87 -14.08
N MET A 196 -3.67 4.10 -13.66
CA MET A 196 -4.65 5.10 -13.25
C MET A 196 -4.18 6.50 -13.66
N GLU A 197 -5.09 7.45 -13.69
CA GLU A 197 -4.77 8.85 -13.95
C GLU A 197 -3.68 9.35 -13.01
N TYR A 198 -2.72 10.10 -13.55
CA TYR A 198 -1.74 10.79 -12.73
C TYR A 198 -2.32 12.09 -12.19
N VAL A 199 -2.60 12.11 -10.91
CA VAL A 199 -3.05 13.31 -10.18
C VAL A 199 -1.85 13.95 -9.50
N SER A 200 -1.71 15.26 -9.63
CA SER A 200 -0.65 16.04 -9.00
C SER A 200 -1.23 17.15 -8.13
N GLY A 201 -0.57 17.42 -7.04
CA GLY A 201 -0.95 18.49 -6.11
C GLY A 201 -0.17 18.40 -4.81
N PRO A 202 -0.28 19.41 -3.92
CA PRO A 202 0.29 19.32 -2.59
C PRO A 202 -0.47 18.28 -1.75
N GLU A 203 0.25 17.63 -0.88
CA GLU A 203 -0.36 16.75 0.12
C GLU A 203 -1.22 17.57 1.09
N ILE A 204 -2.25 16.95 1.65
CA ILE A 204 -3.18 17.61 2.59
C ILE A 204 -2.49 18.12 3.86
N ASN A 205 -1.36 17.53 4.24
CA ASN A 205 -0.53 17.94 5.37
C ASN A 205 0.48 19.05 5.02
N ASP A 206 0.68 19.37 3.74
CA ASP A 206 1.50 20.51 3.30
C ASP A 206 0.67 21.80 3.29
N HIS A 207 0.34 22.27 4.49
CA HIS A 207 -0.47 23.47 4.70
C HIS A 207 0.13 24.70 4.02
N ALA A 208 1.47 24.80 3.96
CA ALA A 208 2.14 25.94 3.34
C ALA A 208 1.90 25.97 1.83
N ALA A 209 2.05 24.84 1.15
CA ALA A 209 1.79 24.72 -0.28
C ALA A 209 0.31 24.92 -0.62
N LEU A 210 -0.61 24.38 0.21
CA LEU A 210 -2.05 24.58 0.05
C LEU A 210 -2.44 26.06 0.11
N ILE A 211 -1.95 26.80 1.11
CA ILE A 211 -2.19 28.24 1.25
C ILE A 211 -1.58 29.03 0.09
N ALA A 212 -0.37 28.65 -0.34
CA ALA A 212 0.29 29.31 -1.46
C ALA A 212 -0.48 29.16 -2.79
N GLN A 213 -1.27 28.11 -2.94
CA GLN A 213 -2.19 27.88 -4.06
C GLN A 213 -3.55 28.57 -3.89
N GLY A 214 -3.75 29.32 -2.79
CA GLY A 214 -4.99 30.07 -2.53
C GLY A 214 -6.10 29.27 -1.89
N ASN A 215 -5.79 28.08 -1.34
CA ASN A 215 -6.77 27.26 -0.65
C ASN A 215 -7.04 27.79 0.77
N ASP A 216 -8.30 27.73 1.20
CA ASP A 216 -8.72 27.93 2.57
C ASP A 216 -8.72 26.57 3.29
N LEU A 217 -7.90 26.46 4.36
CA LEU A 217 -7.74 25.20 5.09
C LEU A 217 -9.02 24.78 5.84
N ASP A 218 -9.81 25.74 6.34
CA ASP A 218 -11.07 25.42 7.02
C ASP A 218 -12.11 24.90 6.02
N GLU A 219 -12.16 25.48 4.82
CA GLU A 219 -13.01 24.97 3.75
C GLU A 219 -12.59 23.59 3.30
N LEU A 220 -11.29 23.32 3.12
CA LEU A 220 -10.77 22.00 2.77
C LEU A 220 -11.08 20.96 3.86
N ALA A 221 -10.89 21.30 5.14
CA ALA A 221 -11.22 20.43 6.24
C ALA A 221 -12.71 20.07 6.28
N ASN A 222 -13.59 21.07 6.05
CA ASN A 222 -15.03 20.84 5.98
C ASN A 222 -15.42 19.94 4.80
N ARG A 223 -14.85 20.16 3.62
CA ARG A 223 -15.08 19.32 2.44
C ARG A 223 -14.62 17.89 2.68
N LEU A 224 -13.43 17.70 3.26
CA LEU A 224 -12.91 16.39 3.59
C LEU A 224 -13.83 15.65 4.57
N ALA A 225 -14.24 16.32 5.67
CA ALA A 225 -15.15 15.75 6.66
C ALA A 225 -16.51 15.36 6.04
N GLN A 226 -17.09 16.24 5.22
CA GLN A 226 -18.35 15.95 4.53
C GLN A 226 -18.22 14.74 3.60
N ASN A 227 -17.11 14.66 2.85
CA ASN A 227 -16.87 13.55 1.94
C ASN A 227 -16.76 12.22 2.71
N TYR A 228 -15.99 12.16 3.82
CA TYR A 228 -15.91 10.97 4.65
C TYR A 228 -17.27 10.57 5.24
N ILE A 229 -18.04 11.54 5.71
CA ILE A 229 -19.40 11.27 6.22
C ILE A 229 -20.27 10.64 5.14
N MET A 230 -20.27 11.19 3.92
CA MET A 230 -21.03 10.64 2.79
C MET A 230 -20.57 9.23 2.43
N GLN A 231 -19.27 8.99 2.35
CA GLN A 231 -18.71 7.65 2.06
C GLN A 231 -19.16 6.62 3.10
N VAL A 232 -19.09 6.94 4.39
CA VAL A 232 -19.44 6.01 5.47
C VAL A 232 -20.94 5.80 5.61
N ILE A 233 -21.74 6.88 5.54
CA ILE A 233 -23.16 6.83 5.85
C ILE A 233 -24.00 6.49 4.62
N ASP A 234 -23.72 7.09 3.47
CA ASP A 234 -24.56 6.97 2.27
C ASP A 234 -24.09 5.82 1.37
N ALA A 235 -22.78 5.73 1.11
CA ALA A 235 -22.23 4.72 0.22
C ALA A 235 -21.92 3.39 0.94
N GLY A 236 -21.61 3.42 2.25
CA GLY A 236 -21.14 2.25 2.97
C GLY A 236 -19.77 1.72 2.50
N PHE A 237 -19.11 2.51 1.67
CA PHE A 237 -17.78 2.25 1.09
C PHE A 237 -16.92 3.49 1.30
N PHE A 238 -15.73 3.29 1.85
CA PHE A 238 -14.78 4.38 2.11
C PHE A 238 -13.35 3.92 1.82
N HIS A 239 -12.52 4.87 1.47
CA HIS A 239 -11.09 4.66 1.19
C HIS A 239 -10.26 5.51 2.15
#